data_1a0b217cb57d8c393d6313a22d8eb67a
#
_entry.id   1a0b217cb57d8c393d6313a22d8eb67a
#
_cell.length_a   1.000
_cell.length_b   1.000
_cell.length_c   1.000
_cell.angle_alpha   90.00
_cell.angle_beta   90.00
_cell.angle_gamma   90.00
#
_symmetry.space_group_name_H-M   'P 1'
#
loop_
_entity.id
_entity.type
_entity.pdbx_description
1 polymer ?
#
loop_
_entity_poly.entity_id
_entity_poly.type
_entity_poly.pdbx_seq_one_letter_code
_entity_poly.pdbx_strand_id
1 'polypeptide(L)'
;MDRGISLVELMISLTISTILILTLYTMYSLFSKGYIDSRDSWYCMQSLRCALVQIDADLRQCACLMPQDLKVAAMKNSLFISGAPVTSSYSGIALHGKLSPPYFSVVRSLEGNRIILDSVDIDQNNVPDYWADLGIITDSGPYVISHGYSRGSPEIALTSLPKIKVGDRSVPSIHYELKEDGLYRNSQLLAEAIRAFDVSRSGDIVTISLTAGHNSEKKHISYAYELK
;
A
#
# COMPACT_ATOMS: atom_id res chain seq x y z
N MET A 1 16.51 -69.45 -34.03
CA MET A 1 16.57 -69.88 -32.63
C MET A 1 15.91 -68.80 -31.81
N ASP A 2 14.61 -68.91 -31.63
CA ASP A 2 13.87 -67.97 -30.77
C ASP A 2 14.07 -68.40 -29.34
N ARG A 3 14.88 -67.63 -28.62
CA ARG A 3 15.03 -67.81 -27.20
C ARG A 3 13.79 -67.15 -26.54
N GLY A 4 12.88 -67.99 -26.06
CA GLY A 4 11.76 -67.52 -25.27
C GLY A 4 12.26 -66.81 -23.96
N ILE A 5 11.68 -65.65 -23.61
CA ILE A 5 11.98 -64.92 -22.40
C ILE A 5 11.57 -65.77 -21.20
N SER A 6 12.50 -66.01 -20.28
CA SER A 6 12.23 -66.74 -19.03
C SER A 6 11.25 -65.94 -18.17
N LEU A 7 10.32 -66.62 -17.50
CA LEU A 7 9.39 -66.00 -16.56
C LEU A 7 10.14 -65.25 -15.45
N VAL A 8 11.32 -65.72 -15.05
CA VAL A 8 12.21 -65.05 -14.08
C VAL A 8 12.76 -63.74 -14.60
N GLU A 9 13.18 -63.67 -15.90
CA GLU A 9 13.65 -62.42 -16.50
C GLU A 9 12.54 -61.37 -16.59
N LEU A 10 11.31 -61.81 -16.88
CA LEU A 10 10.16 -60.92 -16.89
C LEU A 10 9.83 -60.35 -15.48
N MET A 11 9.90 -61.19 -14.45
CA MET A 11 9.72 -60.75 -13.05
C MET A 11 10.79 -59.76 -12.60
N ILE A 12 12.07 -60.00 -12.92
CA ILE A 12 13.18 -59.14 -12.61
C ILE A 12 13.02 -57.76 -13.30
N SER A 13 12.71 -57.77 -14.60
CA SER A 13 12.51 -56.51 -15.35
C SER A 13 11.34 -55.71 -14.85
N LEU A 14 10.24 -56.35 -14.42
CA LEU A 14 9.09 -55.70 -13.85
C LEU A 14 9.43 -55.05 -12.47
N THR A 15 10.16 -55.76 -11.62
CA THR A 15 10.58 -55.21 -10.31
C THR A 15 11.53 -54.03 -10.47
N ILE A 16 12.50 -54.11 -11.37
CA ILE A 16 13.43 -53.00 -11.64
C ILE A 16 12.67 -51.80 -12.21
N SER A 17 11.75 -52.02 -13.16
CA SER A 17 10.93 -50.95 -13.72
C SER A 17 10.06 -50.28 -12.67
N THR A 18 9.48 -51.06 -11.77
CA THR A 18 8.64 -50.50 -10.68
C THR A 18 9.47 -49.65 -9.72
N ILE A 19 10.67 -50.05 -9.35
CA ILE A 19 11.60 -49.27 -8.50
C ILE A 19 12.00 -47.97 -9.21
N LEU A 20 12.32 -48.04 -10.51
CA LEU A 20 12.66 -46.84 -11.29
C LEU A 20 11.51 -45.83 -11.35
N ILE A 21 10.29 -46.31 -11.62
CA ILE A 21 9.10 -45.45 -11.66
C ILE A 21 8.86 -44.80 -10.30
N LEU A 22 8.97 -45.54 -9.19
CA LEU A 22 8.81 -45.00 -7.84
C LEU A 22 9.88 -43.94 -7.51
N THR A 23 11.13 -44.18 -7.88
CA THR A 23 12.21 -43.20 -7.66
C THR A 23 12.00 -41.95 -8.50
N LEU A 24 11.62 -42.04 -9.75
CA LEU A 24 11.30 -40.92 -10.61
C LEU A 24 10.11 -40.12 -10.06
N TYR A 25 9.05 -40.81 -9.61
CA TYR A 25 7.89 -40.18 -9.02
C TYR A 25 8.24 -39.40 -7.74
N THR A 26 9.05 -39.97 -6.84
CA THR A 26 9.49 -39.31 -5.62
C THR A 26 10.35 -38.09 -5.93
N MET A 27 11.31 -38.18 -6.87
CA MET A 27 12.10 -37.03 -7.32
C MET A 27 11.22 -35.94 -7.91
N TYR A 28 10.30 -36.29 -8.82
CA TYR A 28 9.37 -35.30 -9.38
C TYR A 28 8.54 -34.60 -8.31
N SER A 29 8.01 -35.35 -7.35
CA SER A 29 7.22 -34.78 -6.23
C SER A 29 8.04 -33.79 -5.40
N LEU A 30 9.30 -34.12 -5.07
CA LEU A 30 10.20 -33.24 -4.32
C LEU A 30 10.55 -31.97 -5.10
N PHE A 31 10.90 -32.11 -6.39
CA PHE A 31 11.20 -30.95 -7.23
C PHE A 31 9.98 -30.05 -7.45
N SER A 32 8.82 -30.65 -7.68
CA SER A 32 7.57 -29.90 -7.85
C SER A 32 7.23 -29.09 -6.60
N LYS A 33 7.35 -29.70 -5.43
CA LYS A 33 7.13 -29.00 -4.14
C LYS A 33 8.13 -27.87 -3.96
N GLY A 34 9.43 -28.12 -4.12
CA GLY A 34 10.47 -27.10 -3.99
C GLY A 34 10.29 -25.93 -4.98
N TYR A 35 9.83 -26.21 -6.18
CA TYR A 35 9.50 -25.17 -7.18
C TYR A 35 8.33 -24.30 -6.72
N ILE A 36 7.24 -24.91 -6.22
CA ILE A 36 6.08 -24.19 -5.72
C ILE A 36 6.47 -23.30 -4.54
N ASP A 37 7.18 -23.84 -3.55
CA ASP A 37 7.61 -23.09 -2.36
C ASP A 37 8.53 -21.90 -2.74
N SER A 38 9.45 -22.13 -3.70
CA SER A 38 10.33 -21.05 -4.20
C SER A 38 9.54 -19.95 -4.92
N ARG A 39 8.58 -20.34 -5.76
CA ARG A 39 7.71 -19.42 -6.49
C ARG A 39 6.88 -18.58 -5.52
N ASP A 40 6.28 -19.21 -4.52
CA ASP A 40 5.42 -18.56 -3.54
C ASP A 40 6.24 -17.60 -2.64
N SER A 41 7.46 -18.01 -2.25
CA SER A 41 8.41 -17.15 -1.55
C SER A 41 8.81 -15.92 -2.37
N TRP A 42 9.11 -16.12 -3.66
CA TRP A 42 9.43 -15.02 -4.58
C TRP A 42 8.26 -14.04 -4.73
N TYR A 43 7.04 -14.56 -4.88
CA TYR A 43 5.82 -13.76 -4.98
C TYR A 43 5.59 -12.89 -3.73
N CYS A 44 5.74 -13.45 -2.53
CA CYS A 44 5.66 -12.70 -1.30
C CYS A 44 6.71 -11.57 -1.23
N MET A 45 7.96 -11.87 -1.60
CA MET A 45 9.04 -10.87 -1.60
C MET A 45 8.81 -9.77 -2.62
N GLN A 46 8.27 -10.07 -3.78
CA GLN A 46 7.93 -9.09 -4.80
C GLN A 46 6.83 -8.13 -4.32
N SER A 47 5.77 -8.67 -3.70
CA SER A 47 4.68 -7.88 -3.12
C SER A 47 5.18 -6.93 -2.02
N LEU A 48 6.05 -7.42 -1.12
CA LEU A 48 6.68 -6.60 -0.08
C LEU A 48 7.53 -5.46 -0.67
N ARG A 49 8.37 -5.77 -1.66
CA ARG A 49 9.22 -4.77 -2.33
C ARG A 49 8.38 -3.70 -3.03
N CYS A 50 7.34 -4.10 -3.76
CA CYS A 50 6.43 -3.19 -4.44
C CYS A 50 5.79 -2.21 -3.44
N ALA A 51 5.25 -2.73 -2.34
CA ALA A 51 4.65 -1.93 -1.29
C ALA A 51 5.65 -0.95 -0.65
N LEU A 52 6.83 -1.44 -0.25
CA LEU A 52 7.84 -0.62 0.43
C LEU A 52 8.40 0.48 -0.46
N VAL A 53 8.74 0.17 -1.72
CA VAL A 53 9.29 1.16 -2.65
C VAL A 53 8.32 2.31 -2.86
N GLN A 54 7.02 2.00 -2.99
CA GLN A 54 6.01 3.02 -3.17
C GLN A 54 5.79 3.85 -1.90
N ILE A 55 5.72 3.20 -0.73
CA ILE A 55 5.55 3.90 0.55
C ILE A 55 6.79 4.79 0.84
N ASP A 56 8.01 4.29 0.60
CA ASP A 56 9.23 5.06 0.78
C ASP A 56 9.27 6.27 -0.14
N ALA A 57 8.87 6.12 -1.40
CA ALA A 57 8.77 7.23 -2.36
C ALA A 57 7.79 8.31 -1.88
N ASP A 58 6.60 7.89 -1.42
CA ASP A 58 5.59 8.82 -0.93
C ASP A 58 6.02 9.50 0.39
N LEU A 59 6.68 8.77 1.30
CA LEU A 59 7.24 9.35 2.53
C LEU A 59 8.33 10.39 2.25
N ARG A 60 9.19 10.15 1.27
CA ARG A 60 10.23 11.11 0.86
C ARG A 60 9.64 12.39 0.27
N GLN A 61 8.49 12.29 -0.37
CA GLN A 61 7.81 13.44 -0.97
C GLN A 61 6.95 14.22 0.03
N CYS A 62 6.49 13.60 1.12
CA CYS A 62 5.56 14.20 2.07
C CYS A 62 6.13 15.40 2.82
N ALA A 63 7.44 15.58 2.80
CA ALA A 63 8.11 16.45 3.76
C ALA A 63 8.18 17.93 3.38
N CYS A 64 8.05 18.27 2.09
CA CYS A 64 8.59 19.55 1.63
C CYS A 64 7.73 20.77 1.93
N LEU A 65 6.39 20.66 1.98
CA LEU A 65 5.54 21.85 1.91
C LEU A 65 4.35 21.82 2.91
N MET A 66 4.16 20.74 3.67
CA MET A 66 3.03 20.56 4.58
C MET A 66 3.42 20.82 6.03
N PRO A 67 2.45 21.16 6.93
CA PRO A 67 2.72 21.29 8.35
C PRO A 67 3.33 20.02 8.94
N GLN A 68 4.36 20.16 9.79
CA GLN A 68 5.12 19.05 10.37
C GLN A 68 4.23 18.05 11.12
N ASP A 69 3.25 18.55 11.84
CA ASP A 69 2.30 17.80 12.64
C ASP A 69 1.26 17.04 11.78
N LEU A 70 1.00 17.52 10.57
CA LEU A 70 0.07 16.90 9.61
C LEU A 70 0.77 16.05 8.52
N LYS A 71 2.07 15.81 8.64
CA LYS A 71 2.82 15.06 7.62
C LYS A 71 2.36 13.62 7.45
N VAL A 72 2.18 12.92 8.55
CA VAL A 72 1.83 11.49 8.54
C VAL A 72 0.86 11.18 9.67
N ALA A 73 -0.21 10.47 9.38
CA ALA A 73 -1.12 9.92 10.37
C ALA A 73 -1.19 8.39 10.21
N ALA A 74 -0.97 7.69 11.33
CA ALA A 74 -1.03 6.24 11.40
C ALA A 74 -2.32 5.81 12.10
N MET A 75 -3.02 4.85 11.50
CA MET A 75 -4.17 4.17 12.09
C MET A 75 -3.98 2.65 11.96
N LYS A 76 -4.80 1.88 12.65
CA LYS A 76 -4.78 0.42 12.51
C LYS A 76 -5.05 0.04 11.04
N ASN A 77 -4.15 -0.70 10.42
CA ASN A 77 -4.21 -1.14 9.03
C ASN A 77 -4.26 0.00 7.98
N SER A 78 -3.95 1.24 8.37
CA SER A 78 -3.99 2.37 7.46
C SER A 78 -2.88 3.37 7.75
N LEU A 79 -2.38 3.99 6.67
CA LEU A 79 -1.36 5.03 6.71
C LEU A 79 -1.80 6.17 5.80
N PHE A 80 -1.71 7.38 6.31
CA PHE A 80 -1.96 8.60 5.57
C PHE A 80 -0.66 9.41 5.50
N ILE A 81 -0.24 9.77 4.30
CA ILE A 81 0.98 10.53 4.04
C ILE A 81 0.57 11.83 3.36
N SER A 82 0.81 12.98 4.00
CA SER A 82 0.47 14.26 3.40
C SER A 82 1.26 14.46 2.11
N GLY A 83 0.61 14.98 1.15
CA GLY A 83 1.20 15.28 -0.14
C GLY A 83 0.11 15.43 -1.17
N ALA A 84 0.30 16.37 -2.10
CA ALA A 84 -0.57 16.39 -3.26
C ALA A 84 -0.40 15.08 -4.01
N PRO A 85 -1.48 14.52 -4.50
CA PRO A 85 -1.39 13.37 -5.36
C PRO A 85 -0.51 13.75 -6.54
N VAL A 86 0.54 12.95 -6.69
CA VAL A 86 1.61 13.16 -7.65
C VAL A 86 1.06 13.40 -9.05
N THR A 87 0.85 14.64 -9.39
CA THR A 87 0.88 15.05 -10.78
C THR A 87 2.26 15.65 -11.03
N SER A 88 2.74 15.49 -12.25
CA SER A 88 4.01 16.07 -12.71
C SER A 88 4.14 17.58 -12.48
N SER A 89 3.07 18.24 -12.13
CA SER A 89 2.98 19.65 -11.73
C SER A 89 3.49 19.93 -10.32
N TYR A 90 3.60 18.93 -9.44
CA TYR A 90 3.99 19.15 -8.06
C TYR A 90 5.45 19.59 -7.88
N SER A 91 6.32 19.16 -8.78
CA SER A 91 7.72 19.58 -8.79
C SER A 91 7.92 21.06 -9.16
N GLY A 92 6.91 21.69 -9.75
CA GLY A 92 6.94 23.11 -10.12
C GLY A 92 6.36 24.07 -9.08
N ILE A 93 5.69 23.55 -8.06
CA ILE A 93 4.94 24.32 -7.06
C ILE A 93 5.82 25.30 -6.28
N ALA A 94 7.00 24.86 -5.87
CA ALA A 94 7.94 25.69 -5.13
C ALA A 94 8.33 26.97 -5.88
N LEU A 95 8.10 27.02 -7.19
CA LEU A 95 8.45 28.12 -8.04
C LEU A 95 7.31 29.10 -8.33
N HIS A 96 6.05 28.67 -8.09
CA HIS A 96 4.87 29.44 -8.47
C HIS A 96 3.93 29.77 -7.33
N GLY A 97 4.16 29.21 -6.12
CA GLY A 97 3.33 29.46 -4.97
C GLY A 97 3.34 30.94 -4.57
N LYS A 98 2.19 31.56 -4.48
CA LYS A 98 2.02 32.91 -3.97
C LYS A 98 2.09 32.97 -2.45
N LEU A 99 1.94 31.84 -1.78
CA LEU A 99 2.01 31.67 -0.33
C LEU A 99 3.33 31.03 0.07
N SER A 100 3.81 31.35 1.24
CA SER A 100 4.98 30.66 1.83
C SER A 100 4.53 29.36 2.49
N PRO A 101 5.29 28.25 2.38
CA PRO A 101 5.01 27.04 3.15
C PRO A 101 4.99 27.32 4.66
N PRO A 102 4.27 26.52 5.46
CA PRO A 102 3.56 25.29 5.10
C PRO A 102 2.19 25.54 4.49
N TYR A 103 1.83 24.74 3.48
CA TYR A 103 0.54 24.83 2.82
C TYR A 103 -0.53 23.95 3.51
N PHE A 104 -1.69 24.51 3.76
CA PHE A 104 -2.86 23.81 4.31
C PHE A 104 -4.14 24.57 3.98
N SER A 105 -5.27 23.88 4.02
CA SER A 105 -6.60 24.49 4.01
C SER A 105 -7.16 24.57 5.42
N VAL A 106 -8.19 25.37 5.61
CA VAL A 106 -8.92 25.50 6.89
C VAL A 106 -10.37 25.09 6.69
N VAL A 107 -10.90 24.31 7.62
CA VAL A 107 -12.30 23.90 7.63
C VAL A 107 -13.17 25.10 8.01
N ARG A 108 -14.04 25.55 7.10
CA ARG A 108 -14.95 26.69 7.28
C ARG A 108 -16.26 26.28 7.92
N SER A 109 -16.80 25.14 7.51
CA SER A 109 -18.05 24.61 8.05
C SER A 109 -18.11 23.10 7.96
N LEU A 110 -19.04 22.51 8.70
CA LEU A 110 -19.26 21.07 8.79
C LEU A 110 -20.77 20.80 8.74
N GLU A 111 -21.21 19.93 7.84
CA GLU A 111 -22.58 19.46 7.70
C GLU A 111 -22.62 17.92 7.57
N GLY A 112 -22.93 17.26 8.69
CA GLY A 112 -22.92 15.79 8.72
C GLY A 112 -21.54 15.21 8.41
N ASN A 113 -21.43 14.50 7.28
CA ASN A 113 -20.16 13.94 6.78
C ASN A 113 -19.47 14.84 5.74
N ARG A 114 -19.94 16.07 5.55
CA ARG A 114 -19.37 17.00 4.57
C ARG A 114 -18.65 18.12 5.29
N ILE A 115 -17.47 18.46 4.77
CA ILE A 115 -16.68 19.62 5.21
C ILE A 115 -16.58 20.61 4.07
N ILE A 116 -16.55 21.89 4.40
CA ILE A 116 -16.29 22.96 3.44
C ILE A 116 -14.93 23.55 3.80
N LEU A 117 -14.03 23.54 2.83
CA LEU A 117 -12.69 24.11 2.98
C LEU A 117 -12.67 25.56 2.46
N ASP A 118 -11.75 26.35 2.98
CA ASP A 118 -11.50 27.72 2.48
C ASP A 118 -10.83 27.71 1.10
N SER A 119 -10.03 26.71 0.82
CA SER A 119 -9.42 26.46 -0.50
C SER A 119 -9.24 24.98 -0.75
N VAL A 120 -9.39 24.56 -1.98
CA VAL A 120 -9.05 23.20 -2.48
C VAL A 120 -7.78 23.21 -3.33
N ASP A 121 -7.22 24.37 -3.61
CA ASP A 121 -5.94 24.64 -4.25
C ASP A 121 -5.07 25.37 -3.20
N ILE A 122 -4.29 24.57 -2.44
CA ILE A 122 -3.58 25.07 -1.24
C ILE A 122 -2.29 25.82 -1.59
N ASP A 123 -1.73 25.59 -2.76
CA ASP A 123 -0.52 26.24 -3.23
C ASP A 123 -0.79 27.33 -4.30
N GLN A 124 -2.04 27.52 -4.66
CA GLN A 124 -2.52 28.52 -5.63
C GLN A 124 -1.92 28.36 -7.03
N ASN A 125 -1.70 27.13 -7.44
CA ASN A 125 -1.24 26.81 -8.80
C ASN A 125 -2.38 26.67 -9.82
N ASN A 126 -3.64 26.88 -9.42
CA ASN A 126 -4.88 26.69 -10.17
C ASN A 126 -5.20 25.21 -10.47
N VAL A 127 -4.62 24.30 -9.72
CA VAL A 127 -4.91 22.86 -9.79
C VAL A 127 -5.43 22.40 -8.44
N PRO A 128 -6.67 21.88 -8.34
CA PRO A 128 -7.19 21.39 -7.07
C PRO A 128 -6.37 20.22 -6.55
N ASP A 129 -6.03 20.24 -5.24
CA ASP A 129 -5.18 19.26 -4.56
C ASP A 129 -5.95 18.10 -3.94
N TYR A 130 -7.28 18.18 -3.91
CA TYR A 130 -8.15 17.16 -3.35
C TYR A 130 -8.88 16.38 -4.46
N TRP A 131 -8.96 15.06 -4.34
CA TRP A 131 -9.64 14.16 -5.27
C TRP A 131 -10.43 13.09 -4.54
N ALA A 132 -11.37 12.48 -5.25
CA ALA A 132 -12.08 11.31 -4.75
C ALA A 132 -11.10 10.18 -4.37
N ASP A 133 -11.45 9.42 -3.34
CA ASP A 133 -10.67 8.28 -2.82
C ASP A 133 -9.30 8.62 -2.22
N LEU A 134 -8.94 9.91 -2.15
CA LEU A 134 -7.76 10.33 -1.40
C LEU A 134 -8.01 10.38 0.09
N GLY A 135 -6.93 10.38 0.84
CA GLY A 135 -6.93 10.75 2.23
C GLY A 135 -6.93 12.27 2.43
N ILE A 136 -7.35 12.66 3.61
CA ILE A 136 -7.21 14.01 4.16
C ILE A 136 -6.73 13.87 5.59
N ILE A 137 -5.71 14.61 5.97
CA ILE A 137 -5.25 14.71 7.36
C ILE A 137 -5.68 16.04 7.90
N THR A 138 -6.34 16.02 9.06
CA THR A 138 -6.77 17.23 9.78
C THR A 138 -6.18 17.24 11.19
N ASP A 139 -6.26 18.37 11.89
CA ASP A 139 -5.87 18.45 13.29
C ASP A 139 -6.64 17.46 14.19
N SER A 140 -7.84 17.09 13.79
CA SER A 140 -8.69 16.11 14.48
C SER A 140 -8.51 14.66 14.03
N GLY A 141 -7.67 14.38 13.03
CA GLY A 141 -7.33 13.05 12.54
C GLY A 141 -7.46 12.88 11.02
N PRO A 142 -7.14 11.70 10.52
CA PRO A 142 -7.23 11.39 9.11
C PRO A 142 -8.61 10.85 8.72
N TYR A 143 -9.02 11.12 7.48
CA TYR A 143 -10.27 10.67 6.86
C TYR A 143 -10.05 10.33 5.39
N VAL A 144 -11.00 9.64 4.77
CA VAL A 144 -10.98 9.33 3.34
C VAL A 144 -12.08 10.13 2.64
N ILE A 145 -11.76 10.75 1.52
CA ILE A 145 -12.69 11.49 0.67
C ILE A 145 -13.59 10.49 -0.07
N SER A 146 -14.88 10.75 -0.08
CA SER A 146 -15.85 9.88 -0.76
C SER A 146 -15.59 9.79 -2.26
N HIS A 147 -15.81 8.60 -2.82
CA HIS A 147 -15.73 8.33 -4.27
C HIS A 147 -16.56 9.29 -5.13
N GLY A 148 -17.68 9.80 -4.62
CA GLY A 148 -18.54 10.76 -5.31
C GLY A 148 -18.07 12.22 -5.29
N TYR A 149 -16.88 12.51 -4.75
CA TYR A 149 -16.36 13.88 -4.71
C TYR A 149 -16.03 14.41 -6.11
N SER A 150 -16.53 15.60 -6.41
CA SER A 150 -16.22 16.32 -7.65
C SER A 150 -15.00 17.21 -7.44
N ARG A 151 -13.95 16.96 -8.19
CA ARG A 151 -12.68 17.70 -8.10
C ARG A 151 -12.89 19.21 -8.26
N GLY A 152 -12.31 19.97 -7.36
CA GLY A 152 -12.41 21.44 -7.34
C GLY A 152 -13.61 21.99 -6.58
N SER A 153 -14.52 21.13 -6.08
CA SER A 153 -15.57 21.57 -5.16
C SER A 153 -14.96 21.90 -3.79
N PRO A 154 -15.31 23.03 -3.17
CA PRO A 154 -14.91 23.32 -1.79
C PRO A 154 -15.61 22.41 -0.78
N GLU A 155 -16.73 21.78 -1.15
CA GLU A 155 -17.48 20.84 -0.34
C GLU A 155 -16.96 19.43 -0.56
N ILE A 156 -16.33 18.85 0.48
CA ILE A 156 -15.75 17.51 0.45
C ILE A 156 -16.60 16.59 1.32
N ALA A 157 -17.18 15.56 0.71
CA ALA A 157 -17.84 14.48 1.42
C ALA A 157 -16.81 13.45 1.90
N LEU A 158 -16.93 13.03 3.17
CA LEU A 158 -16.06 12.02 3.78
C LEU A 158 -16.79 10.68 3.88
N THR A 159 -16.03 9.60 3.87
CA THR A 159 -16.58 8.24 3.97
C THR A 159 -17.13 7.89 5.37
N SER A 160 -16.75 8.65 6.37
CA SER A 160 -17.18 8.45 7.77
C SER A 160 -17.56 9.79 8.42
N LEU A 161 -18.33 9.72 9.51
CA LEU A 161 -18.66 10.92 10.30
C LEU A 161 -17.40 11.48 10.96
N PRO A 162 -17.02 12.73 10.65
CA PRO A 162 -15.80 13.30 11.16
C PRO A 162 -15.95 13.83 12.59
N LYS A 163 -14.86 13.80 13.34
CA LYS A 163 -14.70 14.54 14.61
C LYS A 163 -14.06 15.91 14.39
N ILE A 164 -14.02 16.36 13.16
CA ILE A 164 -13.42 17.62 12.70
C ILE A 164 -14.14 18.81 13.33
N LYS A 165 -13.39 19.88 13.58
CA LYS A 165 -13.92 21.15 14.08
C LYS A 165 -13.75 22.25 13.04
N VAL A 166 -14.61 23.24 13.09
CA VAL A 166 -14.41 24.47 12.32
C VAL A 166 -13.13 25.15 12.80
N GLY A 167 -12.29 25.51 11.87
CA GLY A 167 -10.96 26.06 12.15
C GLY A 167 -9.82 25.04 12.10
N ASP A 168 -10.11 23.72 12.04
CA ASP A 168 -9.07 22.69 11.88
C ASP A 168 -8.32 22.91 10.57
N ARG A 169 -7.00 22.74 10.61
CA ARG A 169 -6.17 22.70 9.40
C ARG A 169 -6.37 21.36 8.71
N SER A 170 -6.22 21.35 7.42
CA SER A 170 -6.46 20.21 6.57
C SER A 170 -5.42 20.16 5.45
N VAL A 171 -4.89 18.98 5.18
CA VAL A 171 -3.97 18.72 4.07
C VAL A 171 -4.41 17.49 3.29
N PRO A 172 -4.28 17.49 1.95
CA PRO A 172 -4.51 16.29 1.15
C PRO A 172 -3.47 15.24 1.49
N SER A 173 -3.86 13.97 1.41
CA SER A 173 -2.95 12.87 1.73
C SER A 173 -3.17 11.67 0.84
N ILE A 174 -2.10 10.94 0.61
CA ILE A 174 -2.13 9.60 0.05
C ILE A 174 -2.58 8.65 1.16
N HIS A 175 -3.53 7.79 0.85
CA HIS A 175 -4.08 6.82 1.79
C HIS A 175 -3.67 5.41 1.42
N TYR A 176 -3.07 4.71 2.37
CA TYR A 176 -2.78 3.27 2.30
C TYR A 176 -3.72 2.53 3.22
N GLU A 177 -4.32 1.46 2.74
CA GLU A 177 -5.26 0.64 3.50
C GLU A 177 -5.07 -0.84 3.17
N LEU A 178 -5.00 -1.67 4.21
CA LEU A 178 -5.02 -3.11 4.06
C LEU A 178 -6.46 -3.60 3.95
N LYS A 179 -6.78 -4.31 2.85
CA LYS A 179 -8.04 -5.02 2.62
C LYS A 179 -7.78 -6.52 2.53
N GLU A 180 -8.83 -7.31 2.35
CA GLU A 180 -8.75 -8.78 2.35
C GLU A 180 -7.83 -9.34 1.27
N ASP A 181 -7.76 -8.70 0.11
CA ASP A 181 -7.02 -9.13 -1.07
C ASP A 181 -5.62 -8.48 -1.19
N GLY A 182 -5.29 -7.49 -0.37
CA GLY A 182 -3.98 -6.88 -0.39
C GLY A 182 -3.91 -5.45 0.14
N LEU A 183 -2.78 -4.79 -0.13
CA LEU A 183 -2.54 -3.40 0.24
C LEU A 183 -2.99 -2.48 -0.90
N TYR A 184 -3.82 -1.51 -0.56
CA TYR A 184 -4.33 -0.50 -1.47
C TYR A 184 -3.67 0.86 -1.24
N ARG A 185 -3.49 1.61 -2.30
CA ARG A 185 -3.08 3.02 -2.32
C ARG A 185 -4.15 3.83 -3.04
N ASN A 186 -4.80 4.76 -2.35
CA ASN A 186 -5.89 5.58 -2.90
C ASN A 186 -6.95 4.75 -3.65
N SER A 187 -7.44 3.67 -3.02
CA SER A 187 -8.41 2.71 -3.59
C SER A 187 -7.89 1.86 -4.77
N GLN A 188 -6.64 1.98 -5.19
CA GLN A 188 -6.02 1.12 -6.19
C GLN A 188 -5.19 0.02 -5.52
N LEU A 189 -5.34 -1.22 -5.95
CA LEU A 189 -4.55 -2.34 -5.47
C LEU A 189 -3.08 -2.11 -5.83
N LEU A 190 -2.23 -2.00 -4.81
CA LEU A 190 -0.80 -1.79 -4.95
C LEU A 190 -0.01 -3.10 -4.92
N ALA A 191 -0.34 -3.95 -3.95
CA ALA A 191 0.38 -5.21 -3.74
C ALA A 191 -0.58 -6.27 -3.20
N GLU A 192 -0.68 -7.37 -3.91
CA GLU A 192 -1.38 -8.57 -3.47
C GLU A 192 -0.58 -9.28 -2.37
N ALA A 193 -1.13 -10.35 -1.82
CA ALA A 193 -0.48 -11.18 -0.80
C ALA A 193 -0.05 -10.46 0.49
N ILE A 194 -0.25 -9.16 0.65
CA ILE A 194 -0.05 -8.49 1.95
C ILE A 194 -1.19 -8.90 2.89
N ARG A 195 -0.83 -9.43 4.08
CA ARG A 195 -1.77 -9.98 5.07
C ARG A 195 -1.76 -9.21 6.40
N ALA A 196 -0.70 -8.46 6.66
CA ALA A 196 -0.64 -7.55 7.79
C ALA A 196 0.10 -6.28 7.39
N PHE A 197 -0.42 -5.17 7.87
CA PHE A 197 0.11 -3.83 7.66
C PHE A 197 -0.03 -3.07 8.97
N ASP A 198 1.05 -2.99 9.73
CA ASP A 198 1.10 -2.29 10.99
C ASP A 198 1.95 -1.03 10.85
N VAL A 199 1.40 0.08 11.29
CA VAL A 199 2.07 1.38 11.25
C VAL A 199 2.02 2.01 12.62
N SER A 200 3.16 2.51 13.07
CA SER A 200 3.25 3.32 14.28
C SER A 200 4.09 4.57 14.02
N ARG A 201 3.73 5.65 14.70
CA ARG A 201 4.49 6.90 14.68
C ARG A 201 4.91 7.25 16.10
N SER A 202 6.18 7.54 16.28
CA SER A 202 6.75 8.02 17.54
C SER A 202 7.61 9.27 17.26
N GLY A 203 7.06 10.45 17.53
CA GLY A 203 7.67 11.70 17.12
C GLY A 203 7.83 11.80 15.61
N ASP A 204 9.07 11.94 15.16
CA ASP A 204 9.42 12.03 13.74
C ASP A 204 9.74 10.65 13.09
N ILE A 205 9.67 9.58 13.86
CA ILE A 205 9.94 8.22 13.35
C ILE A 205 8.61 7.54 13.03
N VAL A 206 8.48 7.08 11.78
CA VAL A 206 7.39 6.24 11.30
C VAL A 206 7.92 4.83 11.11
N THR A 207 7.39 3.88 11.83
CA THR A 207 7.73 2.46 11.69
C THR A 207 6.61 1.73 10.96
N ILE A 208 6.97 1.03 9.90
CA ILE A 208 6.06 0.28 9.04
C ILE A 208 6.47 -1.18 9.06
N SER A 209 5.52 -2.05 9.37
CA SER A 209 5.70 -3.50 9.36
C SER A 209 4.73 -4.13 8.39
N LEU A 210 5.24 -4.88 7.44
CA LEU A 210 4.49 -5.58 6.41
C LEU A 210 4.71 -7.07 6.52
N THR A 211 3.64 -7.84 6.41
CA THR A 211 3.71 -9.30 6.27
C THR A 211 2.99 -9.71 5.00
N ALA A 212 3.72 -10.37 4.10
CA ALA A 212 3.12 -11.03 2.95
C ALA A 212 2.95 -12.51 3.23
N GLY A 213 1.86 -13.09 2.69
CA GLY A 213 1.57 -14.51 2.82
C GLY A 213 0.87 -15.05 1.59
N HIS A 214 1.42 -16.15 1.04
CA HIS A 214 0.84 -16.89 -0.08
C HIS A 214 0.98 -18.39 0.20
N ASN A 215 -0.12 -19.12 0.15
CA ASN A 215 -0.20 -20.53 0.55
C ASN A 215 0.41 -20.76 1.96
N SER A 216 1.48 -21.57 2.05
CA SER A 216 2.19 -21.88 3.31
C SER A 216 3.31 -20.88 3.64
N GLU A 217 3.73 -20.08 2.68
CA GLU A 217 4.86 -19.15 2.82
C GLU A 217 4.43 -17.83 3.44
N LYS A 218 5.25 -17.32 4.36
CA LYS A 218 5.08 -16.00 4.98
C LYS A 218 6.42 -15.29 5.04
N LYS A 219 6.42 -14.03 4.67
CA LYS A 219 7.59 -13.15 4.76
C LYS A 219 7.20 -11.88 5.50
N HIS A 220 8.09 -11.41 6.33
CA HIS A 220 7.90 -10.19 7.12
C HIS A 220 9.05 -9.22 6.88
N ILE A 221 8.73 -7.93 6.84
CA ILE A 221 9.71 -6.86 6.78
C ILE A 221 9.25 -5.71 7.67
N SER A 222 10.20 -5.08 8.35
CA SER A 222 9.97 -3.87 9.13
C SER A 222 10.93 -2.79 8.67
N TYR A 223 10.41 -1.57 8.54
CA TYR A 223 11.14 -0.41 8.05
C TYR A 223 10.83 0.80 8.92
N ALA A 224 11.85 1.55 9.31
CA ALA A 224 11.71 2.79 10.05
C ALA A 224 12.18 3.96 9.17
N TYR A 225 11.36 5.00 9.09
CA TYR A 225 11.64 6.22 8.34
C TYR A 225 11.62 7.42 9.28
N GLU A 226 12.64 8.28 9.18
CA GLU A 226 12.71 9.54 9.91
C GLU A 226 12.15 10.67 9.04
N LEU A 227 11.09 11.32 9.51
CA LEU A 227 10.48 12.48 8.85
C LEU A 227 11.42 13.69 8.99
N LYS A 228 11.80 14.27 7.89
CA LYS A 228 12.66 15.48 7.85
C LYS A 228 11.86 16.75 7.74
#